data_374fc492039b794bf40876609454053c
#
_entry.id   374fc492039b794bf40876609454053c
#
_cell.length_a   1.000
_cell.length_b   1.000
_cell.length_c   1.000
_cell.angle_alpha   90.00
_cell.angle_beta   90.00
_cell.angle_gamma   90.00
#
_symmetry.space_group_name_H-M   'P 1'
#
loop_
_entity.id
_entity.type
_entity.pdbx_description
1 polymer ?
#
loop_
_entity_poly.entity_id
_entity_poly.type
_entity_poly.pdbx_seq_one_letter_code
_entity_poly.pdbx_strand_id
1 'polypeptide(L)'
;MHLIINNGSRELQNLIFMPVKIRLQRHGKKGKPFYWIVAADVRAKRDGKYLEKLGIYNPVTQPATIELDIDSSVKWLRNGAQPTDTAKRILSYKGALMKKHLLAGVDKGALTEEEAEKKFEAWMSEKEDKISTSEEKAAKAKEAEKQKALEAEREVNAKREAEAKAAQEEEEAKAKEEADAKAAAAAEAEAEAETPAEEEDSSEDKKEA
;
A
#
# COMPACT_ATOMS: atom_id res chain seq x y z
N MET A 1 -10.15 -53.98 -49.05
CA MET A 1 -8.91 -53.68 -48.32
C MET A 1 -9.12 -52.42 -47.48
N HIS A 2 -9.45 -52.57 -46.19
CA HIS A 2 -9.75 -51.48 -45.30
C HIS A 2 -8.46 -51.01 -44.63
N LEU A 3 -8.04 -49.81 -44.92
CA LEU A 3 -6.86 -49.19 -44.29
C LEU A 3 -7.21 -48.92 -42.83
N ILE A 4 -6.59 -49.71 -41.96
CA ILE A 4 -6.51 -49.46 -40.50
C ILE A 4 -5.57 -48.26 -40.35
N ILE A 5 -6.13 -47.04 -40.30
CA ILE A 5 -5.39 -45.83 -40.04
C ILE A 5 -4.97 -45.85 -38.56
N ASN A 6 -3.72 -46.09 -38.36
CA ASN A 6 -2.97 -46.20 -37.11
C ASN A 6 -3.32 -45.10 -36.11
N ASN A 7 -4.08 -45.41 -35.07
CA ASN A 7 -4.29 -44.56 -33.90
C ASN A 7 -2.98 -44.23 -33.14
N GLY A 8 -1.95 -45.04 -33.32
CA GLY A 8 -0.60 -44.80 -32.74
C GLY A 8 0.08 -43.52 -33.20
N SER A 9 -0.19 -43.04 -34.44
CA SER A 9 0.40 -41.79 -34.93
C SER A 9 -0.14 -40.54 -34.25
N ARG A 10 -1.43 -40.55 -33.82
CA ARG A 10 -2.03 -39.43 -33.07
C ARG A 10 -1.56 -39.38 -31.62
N GLU A 11 -1.34 -40.51 -30.99
CA GLU A 11 -0.78 -40.57 -29.65
C GLU A 11 0.70 -40.17 -29.62
N LEU A 12 1.48 -40.56 -30.61
CA LEU A 12 2.88 -40.12 -30.76
C LEU A 12 2.97 -38.63 -31.07
N GLN A 13 2.08 -38.07 -31.89
CA GLN A 13 2.01 -36.64 -32.14
C GLN A 13 1.57 -35.84 -30.89
N ASN A 14 0.67 -36.41 -30.06
CA ASN A 14 0.27 -35.81 -28.78
C ASN A 14 1.39 -35.92 -27.72
N LEU A 15 2.25 -36.92 -27.77
CA LEU A 15 3.41 -37.06 -26.91
C LEU A 15 4.55 -36.08 -27.26
N ILE A 16 4.68 -35.71 -28.54
CA ILE A 16 5.71 -34.78 -29.03
C ILE A 16 5.31 -33.34 -28.80
N PHE A 17 4.01 -33.03 -28.78
CA PHE A 17 3.52 -31.67 -28.54
C PHE A 17 3.04 -31.52 -27.08
N MET A 18 3.98 -31.47 -26.15
CA MET A 18 3.67 -31.00 -24.79
C MET A 18 3.55 -29.47 -24.82
N PRO A 19 2.33 -28.90 -24.80
CA PRO A 19 2.19 -27.46 -24.86
C PRO A 19 2.69 -26.87 -23.53
N VAL A 20 3.81 -26.17 -23.59
CA VAL A 20 4.35 -25.43 -22.46
C VAL A 20 3.66 -24.08 -22.35
N LYS A 21 3.27 -23.70 -21.13
CA LYS A 21 2.77 -22.37 -20.83
C LYS A 21 3.69 -21.63 -19.88
N ILE A 22 3.86 -20.33 -20.13
CA ILE A 22 4.46 -19.42 -19.16
C ILE A 22 3.33 -18.86 -18.29
N ARG A 23 3.37 -19.17 -17.00
CA ARG A 23 2.30 -18.83 -16.06
C ARG A 23 2.86 -18.42 -14.69
N LEU A 24 1.98 -17.83 -13.87
CA LEU A 24 2.29 -17.48 -12.51
C LEU A 24 1.91 -18.63 -11.56
N GLN A 25 2.84 -19.01 -10.69
CA GLN A 25 2.59 -19.87 -9.54
C GLN A 25 2.50 -19.01 -8.29
N ARG A 26 1.51 -19.29 -7.43
CA ARG A 26 1.33 -18.53 -6.20
C ARG A 26 2.13 -19.15 -5.06
N HIS A 27 2.94 -18.31 -4.44
CA HIS A 27 3.67 -18.58 -3.21
C HIS A 27 3.36 -17.51 -2.16
N GLY A 28 4.03 -17.54 -1.02
CA GLY A 28 3.83 -16.57 0.05
C GLY A 28 2.75 -16.97 1.05
N LYS A 29 2.45 -16.05 1.98
CA LYS A 29 1.50 -16.25 3.08
C LYS A 29 0.13 -15.67 2.76
N LYS A 30 -0.87 -15.97 3.64
CA LYS A 30 -2.19 -15.33 3.59
C LYS A 30 -2.02 -13.80 3.74
N GLY A 31 -2.64 -13.03 2.84
CA GLY A 31 -2.52 -11.57 2.79
C GLY A 31 -1.25 -11.01 2.15
N LYS A 32 -0.18 -11.81 1.97
CA LYS A 32 1.07 -11.39 1.31
C LYS A 32 1.40 -12.34 0.14
N PRO A 33 0.72 -12.22 -1.00
CA PRO A 33 0.96 -13.06 -2.17
C PRO A 33 2.32 -12.75 -2.79
N PHE A 34 2.99 -13.80 -3.27
CA PHE A 34 4.24 -13.74 -3.99
C PHE A 34 4.16 -14.71 -5.15
N TYR A 35 4.59 -14.33 -6.35
CA TYR A 35 4.41 -15.15 -7.53
C TYR A 35 5.73 -15.48 -8.19
N TRP A 36 5.87 -16.73 -8.62
CA TRP A 36 6.93 -17.14 -9.51
C TRP A 36 6.40 -17.17 -10.94
N ILE A 37 7.21 -16.66 -11.86
CA ILE A 37 6.98 -16.74 -13.28
C ILE A 37 7.69 -17.99 -13.75
N VAL A 38 6.95 -18.97 -14.24
CA VAL A 38 7.49 -20.28 -14.56
C VAL A 38 7.03 -20.76 -15.94
N ALA A 39 7.92 -21.52 -16.61
CA ALA A 39 7.57 -22.35 -17.74
C ALA A 39 7.11 -23.73 -17.20
N ALA A 40 5.89 -24.12 -17.49
CA ALA A 40 5.31 -25.35 -17.00
C ALA A 40 4.43 -26.02 -18.04
N ASP A 41 4.27 -27.34 -17.94
CA ASP A 41 3.33 -28.10 -18.74
C ASP A 41 1.89 -27.63 -18.46
N VAL A 42 1.08 -27.54 -19.51
CA VAL A 42 -0.35 -27.17 -19.41
C VAL A 42 -1.13 -28.08 -18.50
N ARG A 43 -0.81 -29.38 -18.49
CA ARG A 43 -1.47 -30.41 -17.68
C ARG A 43 -1.12 -30.33 -16.19
N ALA A 44 0.02 -29.70 -15.83
CA ALA A 44 0.44 -29.57 -14.45
C ALA A 44 -0.47 -28.65 -13.66
N LYS A 45 -0.72 -28.94 -12.38
CA LYS A 45 -1.46 -28.07 -11.47
C LYS A 45 -0.78 -26.70 -11.37
N ARG A 46 -1.54 -25.63 -11.03
CA ARG A 46 -1.01 -24.25 -10.97
C ARG A 46 0.29 -24.15 -10.16
N ASP A 47 0.31 -24.68 -8.95
CA ASP A 47 1.43 -24.61 -8.02
C ASP A 47 2.23 -25.93 -7.99
N GLY A 48 2.09 -26.76 -9.05
CA GLY A 48 2.75 -28.04 -9.20
C GLY A 48 4.14 -27.95 -9.82
N LYS A 49 4.59 -29.08 -10.38
CA LYS A 49 5.91 -29.19 -11.01
C LYS A 49 6.01 -28.23 -12.20
N TYR A 50 7.12 -27.52 -12.28
CA TYR A 50 7.47 -26.63 -13.39
C TYR A 50 8.77 -27.11 -14.06
N LEU A 51 9.03 -26.65 -15.27
CA LEU A 51 10.23 -26.97 -16.04
C LEU A 51 11.36 -26.01 -15.67
N GLU A 52 11.09 -24.72 -15.68
CA GLU A 52 12.07 -23.68 -15.37
C GLU A 52 11.40 -22.48 -14.70
N LYS A 53 12.11 -21.86 -13.75
CA LYS A 53 11.72 -20.61 -13.12
C LYS A 53 12.36 -19.45 -13.88
N LEU A 54 11.54 -18.59 -14.48
CA LEU A 54 11.96 -17.46 -15.29
C LEU A 54 12.12 -16.17 -14.47
N GLY A 55 11.43 -16.08 -13.34
CA GLY A 55 11.47 -14.87 -12.54
C GLY A 55 10.50 -14.85 -11.39
N ILE A 56 10.34 -13.64 -10.83
CA ILE A 56 9.56 -13.35 -9.63
C ILE A 56 8.69 -12.14 -9.89
N TYR A 57 7.49 -12.16 -9.33
CA TYR A 57 6.57 -11.03 -9.31
C TYR A 57 6.01 -10.82 -7.91
N ASN A 58 6.29 -9.66 -7.32
CA ASN A 58 5.77 -9.25 -6.03
C ASN A 58 4.80 -8.07 -6.20
N PRO A 59 3.48 -8.27 -6.04
CA PRO A 59 2.50 -7.20 -6.15
C PRO A 59 2.32 -6.38 -4.87
N VAL A 60 2.89 -6.81 -3.74
CA VAL A 60 2.69 -6.15 -2.44
C VAL A 60 3.52 -4.87 -2.34
N THR A 61 4.65 -4.82 -3.03
CA THR A 61 5.49 -3.62 -3.10
C THR A 61 4.86 -2.56 -4.00
N GLN A 62 5.06 -1.29 -3.69
CA GLN A 62 4.64 -0.17 -4.52
C GLN A 62 5.87 0.71 -4.83
N PRO A 63 6.37 0.68 -6.07
CA PRO A 63 5.91 -0.09 -7.24
C PRO A 63 6.10 -1.60 -7.11
N ALA A 64 5.32 -2.38 -7.89
CA ALA A 64 5.41 -3.84 -7.88
C ALA A 64 6.80 -4.30 -8.37
N THR A 65 7.45 -5.18 -7.62
CA THR A 65 8.78 -5.69 -7.99
C THR A 65 8.65 -6.83 -8.98
N ILE A 66 9.35 -6.71 -10.12
CA ILE A 66 9.40 -7.72 -11.18
C ILE A 66 10.87 -8.01 -11.48
N GLU A 67 11.30 -9.21 -11.19
CA GLU A 67 12.61 -9.74 -11.60
C GLU A 67 12.35 -10.82 -12.65
N LEU A 68 12.94 -10.69 -13.82
CA LEU A 68 12.72 -11.60 -14.95
C LEU A 68 14.01 -11.82 -15.70
N ASP A 69 14.34 -13.09 -15.92
CA ASP A 69 15.36 -13.49 -16.89
C ASP A 69 14.77 -13.38 -18.30
N ILE A 70 15.24 -12.36 -19.03
CA ILE A 70 14.74 -12.04 -20.38
C ILE A 70 15.17 -13.13 -21.35
N ASP A 71 16.42 -13.61 -21.27
CA ASP A 71 16.97 -14.54 -22.24
C ASP A 71 16.32 -15.92 -22.14
N SER A 72 16.19 -16.48 -20.95
CA SER A 72 15.44 -17.70 -20.72
C SER A 72 13.98 -17.57 -21.14
N SER A 73 13.34 -16.42 -20.87
CA SER A 73 11.97 -16.16 -21.30
C SER A 73 11.82 -16.15 -22.82
N VAL A 74 12.74 -15.50 -23.55
CA VAL A 74 12.75 -15.46 -25.02
C VAL A 74 12.99 -16.84 -25.59
N LYS A 75 13.93 -17.62 -25.02
CA LYS A 75 14.18 -19.00 -25.42
C LYS A 75 12.91 -19.86 -25.35
N TRP A 76 12.16 -19.80 -24.24
CA TRP A 76 10.90 -20.52 -24.12
C TRP A 76 9.84 -20.05 -25.11
N LEU A 77 9.74 -18.72 -25.32
CA LEU A 77 8.81 -18.15 -26.28
C LEU A 77 9.14 -18.54 -27.73
N ARG A 78 10.42 -18.69 -28.09
CA ARG A 78 10.87 -19.19 -29.40
C ARG A 78 10.56 -20.69 -29.55
N ASN A 79 10.68 -21.45 -28.48
CA ASN A 79 10.33 -22.86 -28.43
C ASN A 79 8.80 -23.13 -28.44
N GLY A 80 7.99 -22.06 -28.58
CA GLY A 80 6.54 -22.18 -28.71
C GLY A 80 5.76 -22.14 -27.40
N ALA A 81 6.39 -21.83 -26.26
CA ALA A 81 5.67 -21.65 -25.01
C ALA A 81 4.67 -20.48 -25.10
N GLN A 82 3.42 -20.74 -24.68
CA GLN A 82 2.35 -19.76 -24.71
C GLN A 82 2.21 -19.06 -23.36
N PRO A 83 2.39 -17.73 -23.27
CA PRO A 83 2.19 -17.01 -22.01
C PRO A 83 0.68 -16.86 -21.73
N THR A 84 0.31 -16.97 -20.46
CA THR A 84 -1.01 -16.52 -19.98
C THR A 84 -1.13 -15.01 -20.08
N ASP A 85 -2.34 -14.44 -20.06
CA ASP A 85 -2.56 -13.00 -20.24
C ASP A 85 -1.78 -12.14 -19.24
N THR A 86 -1.76 -12.54 -17.97
CA THR A 86 -0.99 -11.83 -16.93
C THR A 86 0.52 -11.97 -17.18
N ALA A 87 1.00 -13.18 -17.51
CA ALA A 87 2.41 -13.38 -17.82
C ALA A 87 2.81 -12.59 -19.09
N LYS A 88 1.96 -12.53 -20.12
CA LYS A 88 2.19 -11.74 -21.32
C LYS A 88 2.37 -10.25 -21.02
N ARG A 89 1.56 -9.69 -20.12
CA ARG A 89 1.71 -8.28 -19.66
C ARG A 89 3.05 -8.05 -18.98
N ILE A 90 3.46 -8.97 -18.08
CA ILE A 90 4.74 -8.88 -17.36
C ILE A 90 5.92 -9.00 -18.33
N LEU A 91 5.88 -9.98 -19.25
CA LEU A 91 6.88 -10.17 -20.28
C LEU A 91 7.00 -8.96 -21.23
N SER A 92 5.86 -8.33 -21.57
CA SER A 92 5.84 -7.09 -22.35
C SER A 92 6.43 -5.93 -21.57
N TYR A 93 6.13 -5.83 -20.27
CA TYR A 93 6.66 -4.78 -19.40
C TYR A 93 8.19 -4.83 -19.30
N LYS A 94 8.78 -6.02 -19.17
CA LYS A 94 10.23 -6.23 -19.09
C LYS A 94 10.92 -6.35 -20.47
N GLY A 95 10.18 -6.30 -21.57
CA GLY A 95 10.74 -6.27 -22.94
C GLY A 95 11.00 -7.63 -23.56
N ALA A 96 10.72 -8.75 -22.90
CA ALA A 96 10.96 -10.09 -23.45
C ALA A 96 10.21 -10.33 -24.76
N LEU A 97 8.98 -9.79 -24.91
CA LEU A 97 8.23 -9.88 -26.17
C LEU A 97 8.85 -9.02 -27.28
N MET A 98 9.42 -7.85 -26.95
CA MET A 98 10.12 -6.99 -27.90
C MET A 98 11.40 -7.66 -28.39
N LYS A 99 12.20 -8.21 -27.47
CA LYS A 99 13.43 -8.96 -27.83
C LYS A 99 13.11 -10.17 -28.72
N LYS A 100 12.06 -10.93 -28.40
CA LYS A 100 11.56 -12.00 -29.26
C LYS A 100 11.21 -11.49 -30.67
N HIS A 101 10.53 -10.36 -30.78
CA HIS A 101 10.12 -9.80 -32.07
C HIS A 101 11.33 -9.39 -32.92
N LEU A 102 12.30 -8.72 -32.31
CA LEU A 102 13.55 -8.33 -32.98
C LEU A 102 14.34 -9.54 -33.47
N LEU A 103 14.51 -10.56 -32.62
CA LEU A 103 15.17 -11.81 -33.01
C LEU A 103 14.43 -12.55 -34.12
N ALA A 104 13.09 -12.54 -34.13
CA ALA A 104 12.34 -13.09 -35.24
C ALA A 104 12.52 -12.27 -36.54
N GLY A 105 12.85 -10.98 -36.45
CA GLY A 105 13.28 -10.16 -37.56
C GLY A 105 14.65 -10.56 -38.09
N VAL A 106 15.58 -10.88 -37.24
CA VAL A 106 16.92 -11.40 -37.59
C VAL A 106 16.78 -12.76 -38.27
N ASP A 107 16.00 -13.69 -37.71
CA ASP A 107 15.74 -15.00 -38.30
C ASP A 107 15.15 -14.93 -39.74
N LYS A 108 14.40 -13.88 -39.98
CA LYS A 108 13.81 -13.60 -41.35
C LYS A 108 14.76 -12.83 -42.28
N GLY A 109 15.93 -12.43 -41.85
CA GLY A 109 16.90 -11.65 -42.59
C GLY A 109 16.51 -10.17 -42.81
N ALA A 110 15.53 -9.64 -42.04
CA ALA A 110 15.11 -8.25 -42.13
C ALA A 110 15.97 -7.29 -41.33
N LEU A 111 16.72 -7.80 -40.32
CA LEU A 111 17.59 -7.03 -39.43
C LEU A 111 18.88 -7.78 -39.19
N THR A 112 19.95 -7.05 -38.92
CA THR A 112 21.18 -7.64 -38.40
C THR A 112 21.06 -7.81 -36.87
N GLU A 113 21.88 -8.70 -36.29
CA GLU A 113 21.86 -8.93 -34.84
C GLU A 113 22.23 -7.65 -34.05
N GLU A 114 23.26 -6.93 -34.54
CA GLU A 114 23.69 -5.66 -33.95
C GLU A 114 22.58 -4.57 -33.98
N GLU A 115 21.82 -4.49 -35.07
CA GLU A 115 20.70 -3.55 -35.17
C GLU A 115 19.55 -3.93 -34.24
N ALA A 116 19.32 -5.23 -34.03
CA ALA A 116 18.33 -5.71 -33.11
C ALA A 116 18.69 -5.36 -31.65
N GLU A 117 19.96 -5.53 -31.28
CA GLU A 117 20.44 -5.16 -29.95
C GLU A 117 20.35 -3.64 -29.70
N LYS A 118 20.83 -2.82 -30.63
CA LYS A 118 20.71 -1.35 -30.55
C LYS A 118 19.26 -0.88 -30.39
N LYS A 119 18.34 -1.49 -31.13
CA LYS A 119 16.92 -1.16 -31.04
C LYS A 119 16.31 -1.61 -29.71
N PHE A 120 16.78 -2.72 -29.17
CA PHE A 120 16.35 -3.20 -27.86
C PHE A 120 16.84 -2.30 -26.72
N GLU A 121 18.12 -1.89 -26.76
CA GLU A 121 18.72 -0.97 -25.78
C GLU A 121 18.04 0.40 -25.80
N ALA A 122 17.80 0.97 -26.98
CA ALA A 122 17.07 2.23 -27.13
C ALA A 122 15.65 2.13 -26.54
N TRP A 123 14.96 1.02 -26.79
CA TRP A 123 13.64 0.78 -26.22
C TRP A 123 13.68 0.64 -24.68
N MET A 124 14.71 -0.03 -24.14
CA MET A 124 14.90 -0.18 -22.68
C MET A 124 15.11 1.18 -22.02
N SER A 125 16.00 2.01 -22.59
CA SER A 125 16.27 3.37 -22.09
C SER A 125 14.99 4.23 -22.06
N GLU A 126 14.24 4.29 -23.18
CA GLU A 126 12.96 5.01 -23.20
C GLU A 126 11.94 4.48 -22.18
N LYS A 127 12.00 3.20 -21.90
CA LYS A 127 11.09 2.57 -20.94
C LYS A 127 11.47 2.91 -19.51
N GLU A 128 12.75 2.90 -19.19
CA GLU A 128 13.29 3.28 -17.88
C GLU A 128 12.99 4.75 -17.58
N ASP A 129 13.15 5.64 -18.56
CA ASP A 129 12.78 7.05 -18.43
C ASP A 129 11.29 7.24 -18.14
N LYS A 130 10.43 6.48 -18.79
CA LYS A 130 8.97 6.50 -18.54
C LYS A 130 8.61 5.97 -17.16
N ILE A 131 9.33 4.95 -16.69
CA ILE A 131 9.12 4.38 -15.36
C ILE A 131 9.57 5.36 -14.28
N SER A 132 10.79 5.92 -14.41
CA SER A 132 11.32 6.89 -13.45
C SER A 132 10.44 8.14 -13.31
N THR A 133 9.98 8.70 -14.44
CA THR A 133 9.04 9.84 -14.43
C THR A 133 7.69 9.49 -13.79
N SER A 134 7.21 8.26 -13.96
CA SER A 134 5.98 7.78 -13.33
C SER A 134 6.16 7.59 -11.82
N GLU A 135 7.30 7.05 -11.39
CA GLU A 135 7.65 6.86 -9.98
C GLU A 135 7.80 8.20 -9.25
N GLU A 136 8.49 9.17 -9.87
CA GLU A 136 8.60 10.52 -9.33
C GLU A 136 7.25 11.21 -9.15
N LYS A 137 6.36 11.09 -10.15
CA LYS A 137 4.99 11.63 -10.06
C LYS A 137 4.21 10.98 -8.94
N ALA A 138 4.32 9.65 -8.79
CA ALA A 138 3.66 8.90 -7.73
C ALA A 138 4.24 9.25 -6.34
N ALA A 139 5.56 9.47 -6.23
CA ALA A 139 6.21 9.91 -5.00
C ALA A 139 5.75 11.32 -4.61
N LYS A 140 5.77 12.27 -5.53
CA LYS A 140 5.31 13.65 -5.32
C LYS A 140 3.82 13.71 -4.93
N ALA A 141 2.98 12.87 -5.56
CA ALA A 141 1.55 12.79 -5.21
C ALA A 141 1.33 12.26 -3.78
N LYS A 142 2.08 11.23 -3.38
CA LYS A 142 2.03 10.70 -2.01
C LYS A 142 2.55 11.69 -0.97
N GLU A 143 3.56 12.45 -1.32
CA GLU A 143 4.13 13.47 -0.43
C GLU A 143 3.17 14.65 -0.26
N ALA A 144 2.54 15.11 -1.35
CA ALA A 144 1.51 16.13 -1.30
C ALA A 144 0.27 15.69 -0.50
N GLU A 145 -0.12 14.42 -0.60
CA GLU A 145 -1.23 13.85 0.19
C GLU A 145 -0.86 13.79 1.68
N LYS A 146 0.36 13.38 2.02
CA LYS A 146 0.85 13.40 3.40
C LYS A 146 0.91 14.82 3.99
N GLN A 147 1.37 15.79 3.21
CA GLN A 147 1.40 17.19 3.66
C GLN A 147 0.00 17.71 3.94
N LYS A 148 -0.95 17.48 3.05
CA LYS A 148 -2.36 17.85 3.26
C LYS A 148 -2.97 17.17 4.49
N ALA A 149 -2.66 15.89 4.72
CA ALA A 149 -3.13 15.18 5.91
C ALA A 149 -2.53 15.76 7.19
N LEU A 150 -1.23 16.09 7.19
CA LEU A 150 -0.56 16.75 8.33
C LEU A 150 -1.09 18.16 8.60
N GLU A 151 -1.38 18.94 7.57
CA GLU A 151 -1.98 20.27 7.70
C GLU A 151 -3.40 20.15 8.31
N ALA A 152 -4.22 19.26 7.80
CA ALA A 152 -5.55 18.99 8.35
C ALA A 152 -5.50 18.52 9.81
N GLU A 153 -4.54 17.68 10.15
CA GLU A 153 -4.34 17.21 11.52
C GLU A 153 -3.90 18.38 12.44
N ARG A 154 -3.01 19.24 11.97
CA ARG A 154 -2.60 20.44 12.72
C ARG A 154 -3.76 21.39 12.96
N GLU A 155 -4.61 21.61 11.95
CA GLU A 155 -5.81 22.45 12.11
C GLU A 155 -6.79 21.86 13.13
N VAL A 156 -7.01 20.55 13.10
CA VAL A 156 -7.87 19.87 14.08
C VAL A 156 -7.29 19.96 15.48
N ASN A 157 -5.98 19.74 15.63
CA ASN A 157 -5.31 19.84 16.92
C ASN A 157 -5.32 21.27 17.45
N ALA A 158 -5.07 22.27 16.61
CA ALA A 158 -5.17 23.67 17.00
C ALA A 158 -6.58 24.07 17.47
N LYS A 159 -7.63 23.57 16.81
CA LYS A 159 -9.02 23.76 17.26
C LYS A 159 -9.28 23.10 18.62
N ARG A 160 -8.82 21.86 18.80
CA ARG A 160 -8.96 21.15 20.09
C ARG A 160 -8.21 21.84 21.23
N GLU A 161 -7.01 22.36 20.95
CA GLU A 161 -6.26 23.10 21.94
C GLU A 161 -6.92 24.45 22.30
N ALA A 162 -7.48 25.12 21.30
CA ALA A 162 -8.22 26.35 21.53
C ALA A 162 -9.50 26.11 22.35
N GLU A 163 -10.26 25.06 22.03
CA GLU A 163 -11.44 24.63 22.79
C GLU A 163 -11.08 24.21 24.22
N ALA A 164 -9.98 23.47 24.37
CA ALA A 164 -9.53 23.06 25.71
C ALA A 164 -9.08 24.25 26.57
N LYS A 165 -8.38 25.24 25.97
CA LYS A 165 -8.01 26.48 26.67
C LYS A 165 -9.23 27.31 27.04
N ALA A 166 -10.18 27.46 26.14
CA ALA A 166 -11.41 28.17 26.41
C ALA A 166 -12.23 27.51 27.54
N ALA A 167 -12.30 26.18 27.54
CA ALA A 167 -12.94 25.42 28.62
C ALA A 167 -12.22 25.58 29.97
N GLN A 168 -10.89 25.61 29.98
CA GLN A 168 -10.10 25.85 31.19
C GLN A 168 -10.26 27.27 31.71
N GLU A 169 -10.28 28.28 30.83
CA GLU A 169 -10.50 29.66 31.23
C GLU A 169 -11.93 29.85 31.78
N GLU A 170 -12.92 29.16 31.23
CA GLU A 170 -14.30 29.18 31.73
C GLU A 170 -14.44 28.50 33.11
N GLU A 171 -13.70 27.40 33.31
CA GLU A 171 -13.65 26.67 34.58
C GLU A 171 -12.92 27.50 35.65
N GLU A 172 -11.81 28.14 35.29
CA GLU A 172 -11.09 29.06 36.18
C GLU A 172 -11.92 30.33 36.53
N ALA A 173 -12.65 30.86 35.55
CA ALA A 173 -13.54 32.00 35.82
C ALA A 173 -14.67 31.63 36.79
N LYS A 174 -15.29 30.46 36.60
CA LYS A 174 -16.31 29.94 37.54
C LYS A 174 -15.76 29.65 38.92
N ALA A 175 -14.55 29.08 39.03
CA ALA A 175 -13.88 28.81 40.28
C ALA A 175 -13.54 30.11 41.04
N LYS A 176 -13.15 31.19 40.32
CA LYS A 176 -12.91 32.50 40.91
C LYS A 176 -14.21 33.14 41.41
N GLU A 177 -15.29 33.06 40.61
CA GLU A 177 -16.59 33.59 40.98
C GLU A 177 -17.18 32.86 42.20
N GLU A 178 -17.01 31.53 42.29
CA GLU A 178 -17.38 30.77 43.51
C GLU A 178 -16.51 31.09 44.73
N ALA A 179 -15.20 31.35 44.51
CA ALA A 179 -14.30 31.74 45.57
C ALA A 179 -14.63 33.15 46.11
N ASP A 180 -14.93 34.11 45.24
CA ASP A 180 -15.35 35.48 45.56
C ASP A 180 -16.72 35.50 46.24
N ALA A 181 -17.65 34.65 45.78
CA ALA A 181 -18.94 34.49 46.44
C ALA A 181 -18.84 33.88 47.85
N LYS A 182 -17.92 32.89 48.03
CA LYS A 182 -17.65 32.35 49.37
C LYS A 182 -16.94 33.34 50.29
N ALA A 183 -16.04 34.18 49.74
CA ALA A 183 -15.38 35.22 50.52
C ALA A 183 -16.37 36.33 50.93
N ALA A 184 -17.30 36.72 50.05
CA ALA A 184 -18.37 37.67 50.38
C ALA A 184 -19.34 37.14 51.44
N ALA A 185 -19.72 35.86 51.33
CA ALA A 185 -20.57 35.19 52.33
C ALA A 185 -19.88 35.02 53.71
N ALA A 186 -18.55 34.79 53.73
CA ALA A 186 -17.78 34.75 54.97
C ALA A 186 -17.63 36.13 55.61
N ALA A 187 -17.49 37.20 54.81
CA ALA A 187 -17.43 38.58 55.29
C ALA A 187 -18.78 39.06 55.82
N GLU A 188 -19.91 38.64 55.25
CA GLU A 188 -21.24 38.91 55.80
C GLU A 188 -21.49 38.16 57.12
N ALA A 189 -21.04 36.91 57.24
CA ALA A 189 -21.16 36.14 58.46
C ALA A 189 -20.28 36.69 59.60
N GLU A 190 -19.10 37.28 59.33
CA GLU A 190 -18.29 37.99 60.33
C GLU A 190 -18.88 39.33 60.71
N ALA A 191 -19.55 40.02 59.79
CA ALA A 191 -20.23 41.29 60.11
C ALA A 191 -21.52 41.12 60.93
N GLU A 192 -22.21 39.97 60.85
CA GLU A 192 -23.34 39.64 61.73
C GLU A 192 -22.88 39.14 63.11
N ALA A 193 -21.64 38.69 63.28
CA ALA A 193 -21.11 38.25 64.60
C ALA A 193 -20.54 39.38 65.47
N GLU A 194 -20.40 40.61 64.93
CA GLU A 194 -19.84 41.79 65.60
C GLU A 194 -20.86 42.82 66.01
N THR A 195 -22.14 42.45 66.28
CA THR A 195 -23.06 43.31 66.99
C THR A 195 -22.96 43.05 68.50
N PRO A 196 -22.47 44.03 69.28
CA PRO A 196 -22.33 43.85 70.68
C PRO A 196 -23.70 43.88 71.37
N ALA A 197 -23.93 42.90 72.23
CA ALA A 197 -24.95 42.93 73.22
C ALA A 197 -24.49 43.89 74.29
N GLU A 198 -24.83 45.18 74.22
CA GLU A 198 -24.92 46.10 75.35
C GLU A 198 -26.37 46.37 75.68
N GLU A 199 -26.63 46.40 76.94
CA GLU A 199 -27.87 46.81 77.67
C GLU A 199 -28.80 45.64 78.04
N GLU A 200 -28.59 45.16 79.26
CA GLU A 200 -29.48 45.55 80.43
C GLU A 200 -28.91 44.98 81.69
N ASP A 201 -28.22 45.86 82.39
CA ASP A 201 -28.10 45.80 83.84
C ASP A 201 -29.00 46.91 84.46
N SER A 202 -30.01 46.60 85.18
CA SER A 202 -30.42 47.35 86.38
C SER A 202 -31.66 46.73 87.02
N SER A 203 -31.46 46.61 88.24
CA SER A 203 -32.54 46.62 89.32
C SER A 203 -33.33 45.30 89.45
N GLU A 204 -33.47 44.82 90.62
CA GLU A 204 -33.71 45.12 91.96
C GLU A 204 -33.56 43.90 92.85
N ASP A 205 -32.75 43.88 93.83
CA ASP A 205 -32.89 44.19 95.21
C ASP A 205 -34.22 43.74 95.87
N LYS A 206 -34.07 43.13 96.98
CA LYS A 206 -34.96 42.86 98.12
C LYS A 206 -35.76 41.55 98.13
N LYS A 207 -35.42 40.82 99.06
CA LYS A 207 -36.05 40.51 100.34
C LYS A 207 -36.00 39.01 100.73
N GLU A 208 -35.40 38.89 101.88
CA GLU A 208 -35.87 38.20 103.12
C GLU A 208 -36.27 36.72 102.97
N ALA A 209 -35.64 35.89 103.70
CA ALA A 209 -35.74 35.48 105.12
C ALA A 209 -34.76 34.31 105.32
#